data_075c799752d4ffbe6c7504ba4a51d609
#
_entry.id   075c799752d4ffbe6c7504ba4a51d609
#
_cell.length_a   1.000
_cell.length_b   1.000
_cell.length_c   1.000
_cell.angle_alpha   90.00
_cell.angle_beta   90.00
_cell.angle_gamma   90.00
#
_symmetry.space_group_name_H-M   'P 1'
#
loop_
_entity.id
_entity.type
_entity.pdbx_description
1 polymer ?
#
loop_
_entity_poly.entity_id
_entity_poly.type
_entity_poly.pdbx_seq_one_letter_code
_entity_poly.pdbx_strand_id
1 'polypeptide(L)'
;MERTELTGMLREAFGFTPTDGQAEVMRHLAAFLLSRKPNPTYLLRGYAGTGKTTLVTTLVQTLPRIGMDYVLLAPTGRAAKVMSGYTERFASTIHKKIYQVASLPDGSLRMVLGQNKRHDTVFIVDEASMIGEERAFGAHSLLDDLVSYVFSGERCRLLLIGDTAQLPPVGSDESPALDLEYLKSAFPLTIATYELTEVKRQALQSGILSNATHLRRLLLEDRLAYAPPFFDLHFSDTHVIQPERFEELLFQAFDAEQRYESVIVCKSNKRANLFNQAIRSRILNIEGEIATGDLLMVVKNNYYWADGNQQFSFIANGDLAEIRKISRYEELYGFRFAEVTLHFPDYPDAPDLDVKILLDTLNSNSASLTEEEQTRLRQAVEADYMDIPNRRERYKEMKKNPWFNALQVKFAYALTCHKTQGGQWKQVFVDSSFNLKDELEKEDLRWLYTAVTRAQKTLYFVNFKETFFGTENSLREAKF
;
A
#
# COMPACT_ATOMS: atom_id res chain seq x y z
N MET A 1 -22.19 -29.63 -5.75
CA MET A 1 -21.95 -29.13 -4.38
C MET A 1 -23.03 -28.12 -4.05
N GLU A 2 -23.64 -28.26 -2.89
CA GLU A 2 -24.69 -27.33 -2.44
C GLU A 2 -24.07 -26.16 -1.64
N ARG A 3 -24.84 -25.06 -1.54
CA ARG A 3 -24.40 -23.85 -0.83
C ARG A 3 -24.14 -24.12 0.67
N THR A 4 -24.96 -24.96 1.30
CA THR A 4 -24.82 -25.37 2.70
C THR A 4 -23.54 -26.16 2.94
N GLU A 5 -23.19 -27.06 2.06
CA GLU A 5 -21.97 -27.86 2.07
C GLU A 5 -20.72 -26.97 1.99
N LEU A 6 -20.70 -26.05 1.01
CA LEU A 6 -19.59 -25.12 0.85
C LEU A 6 -19.47 -24.16 2.05
N THR A 7 -20.59 -23.69 2.61
CA THR A 7 -20.57 -22.86 3.83
C THR A 7 -19.97 -23.65 5.01
N GLY A 8 -20.25 -24.95 5.10
CA GLY A 8 -19.66 -25.86 6.11
C GLY A 8 -18.12 -25.97 5.95
N MET A 9 -17.63 -26.14 4.70
CA MET A 9 -16.20 -26.19 4.40
C MET A 9 -15.49 -24.87 4.74
N LEU A 10 -16.11 -23.73 4.45
CA LEU A 10 -15.58 -22.41 4.83
C LEU A 10 -15.48 -22.23 6.35
N ARG A 11 -16.49 -22.70 7.10
CA ARG A 11 -16.45 -22.66 8.58
C ARG A 11 -15.39 -23.57 9.16
N GLU A 12 -15.20 -24.76 8.61
CA GLU A 12 -14.15 -25.69 9.02
C GLU A 12 -12.77 -25.07 8.79
N ALA A 13 -12.50 -24.54 7.59
CA ALA A 13 -11.25 -23.90 7.24
C ALA A 13 -10.96 -22.61 8.02
N PHE A 14 -12.01 -21.91 8.51
CA PHE A 14 -11.85 -20.69 9.30
C PHE A 14 -11.17 -20.94 10.66
N GLY A 15 -11.33 -22.12 11.23
CA GLY A 15 -10.59 -22.56 12.44
C GLY A 15 -10.93 -21.86 13.75
N PHE A 16 -11.84 -20.88 13.75
CA PHE A 16 -12.29 -20.14 14.92
C PHE A 16 -13.82 -20.03 14.95
N THR A 17 -14.38 -19.68 16.11
CA THR A 17 -15.79 -19.31 16.18
C THR A 17 -15.99 -17.99 15.44
N PRO A 18 -16.74 -17.95 14.32
CA PRO A 18 -16.99 -16.73 13.59
C PRO A 18 -17.96 -15.82 14.35
N THR A 19 -17.83 -14.50 14.18
CA THR A 19 -18.88 -13.54 14.56
C THR A 19 -20.10 -13.71 13.63
N ASP A 20 -21.24 -13.12 13.98
CA ASP A 20 -22.45 -13.20 13.15
C ASP A 20 -22.19 -12.62 11.74
N GLY A 21 -21.50 -11.47 11.65
CA GLY A 21 -21.10 -10.86 10.39
C GLY A 21 -20.17 -11.76 9.57
N GLN A 22 -19.17 -12.39 10.20
CA GLN A 22 -18.26 -13.32 9.50
C GLN A 22 -19.00 -14.57 9.01
N ALA A 23 -19.93 -15.11 9.81
CA ALA A 23 -20.76 -16.24 9.38
C ALA A 23 -21.66 -15.88 8.18
N GLU A 24 -22.20 -14.65 8.14
CA GLU A 24 -22.97 -14.16 7.02
C GLU A 24 -22.10 -14.00 5.75
N VAL A 25 -20.91 -13.43 5.88
CA VAL A 25 -19.94 -13.35 4.77
C VAL A 25 -19.62 -14.73 4.20
N MET A 26 -19.44 -15.75 5.03
CA MET A 26 -19.20 -17.12 4.54
C MET A 26 -20.39 -17.66 3.73
N ARG A 27 -21.63 -17.38 4.16
CA ARG A 27 -22.83 -17.72 3.39
C ARG A 27 -22.89 -17.00 2.03
N HIS A 28 -22.52 -15.71 2.02
CA HIS A 28 -22.46 -14.92 0.79
C HIS A 28 -21.34 -15.40 -0.12
N LEU A 29 -20.14 -15.69 0.42
CA LEU A 29 -19.01 -16.23 -0.35
C LEU A 29 -19.37 -17.58 -0.99
N ALA A 30 -20.06 -18.48 -0.26
CA ALA A 30 -20.52 -19.75 -0.85
C ALA A 30 -21.47 -19.50 -2.03
N ALA A 31 -22.41 -18.54 -1.91
CA ALA A 31 -23.32 -18.18 -3.02
C ALA A 31 -22.57 -17.55 -4.20
N PHE A 32 -21.58 -16.68 -3.93
CA PHE A 32 -20.72 -16.04 -4.93
C PHE A 32 -19.89 -17.07 -5.70
N LEU A 33 -19.26 -18.01 -5.01
CA LEU A 33 -18.43 -19.06 -5.61
C LEU A 33 -19.24 -20.02 -6.51
N LEU A 34 -20.48 -20.29 -6.13
CA LEU A 34 -21.40 -21.16 -6.90
C LEU A 34 -22.20 -20.39 -7.96
N SER A 35 -22.04 -19.07 -8.06
CA SER A 35 -22.79 -18.25 -9.02
C SER A 35 -22.45 -18.63 -10.47
N ARG A 36 -23.51 -18.78 -11.30
CA ARG A 36 -23.42 -18.94 -12.75
C ARG A 36 -23.80 -17.67 -13.52
N LYS A 37 -24.05 -16.57 -12.80
CA LYS A 37 -24.37 -15.27 -13.40
C LYS A 37 -23.13 -14.69 -14.09
N PRO A 38 -23.29 -13.81 -15.09
CA PRO A 38 -22.17 -13.17 -15.77
C PRO A 38 -21.39 -12.27 -14.80
N ASN A 39 -20.08 -12.23 -14.97
CA ASN A 39 -19.14 -11.35 -14.27
C ASN A 39 -19.38 -11.27 -12.74
N PRO A 40 -19.39 -12.43 -12.04
CA PRO A 40 -19.70 -12.43 -10.62
C PRO A 40 -18.60 -11.70 -9.83
N THR A 41 -19.02 -10.68 -9.10
CA THR A 41 -18.13 -9.85 -8.28
C THR A 41 -18.65 -9.82 -6.85
N TYR A 42 -17.76 -9.91 -5.88
CA TYR A 42 -18.08 -9.75 -4.48
C TYR A 42 -17.28 -8.59 -3.89
N LEU A 43 -17.96 -7.62 -3.29
CA LEU A 43 -17.37 -6.47 -2.63
C LEU A 43 -17.45 -6.67 -1.12
N LEU A 44 -16.32 -6.96 -0.48
CA LEU A 44 -16.18 -7.10 0.97
C LEU A 44 -15.56 -5.85 1.55
N ARG A 45 -16.38 -5.03 2.20
CA ARG A 45 -15.90 -3.90 2.98
C ARG A 45 -15.75 -4.31 4.44
N GLY A 46 -14.77 -3.75 5.14
CA GLY A 46 -14.61 -4.04 6.57
C GLY A 46 -13.44 -3.28 7.16
N TYR A 47 -13.57 -2.98 8.44
CA TYR A 47 -12.61 -2.16 9.18
C TYR A 47 -11.44 -2.99 9.72
N ALA A 48 -10.42 -2.31 10.28
CA ALA A 48 -9.32 -2.98 10.98
C ALA A 48 -9.87 -3.88 12.12
N GLY A 49 -9.30 -5.07 12.27
CA GLY A 49 -9.70 -6.02 13.33
C GLY A 49 -10.99 -6.80 13.09
N THR A 50 -11.69 -6.63 11.95
CA THR A 50 -12.95 -7.35 11.65
C THR A 50 -12.74 -8.75 11.07
N GLY A 51 -11.48 -9.14 10.76
CA GLY A 51 -11.13 -10.48 10.32
C GLY A 51 -11.14 -10.69 8.79
N LYS A 52 -11.00 -9.62 7.98
CA LYS A 52 -10.84 -9.71 6.52
C LYS A 52 -9.73 -10.69 6.12
N THR A 53 -8.56 -10.53 6.72
CA THR A 53 -7.39 -11.38 6.49
C THR A 53 -7.67 -12.86 6.75
N THR A 54 -8.35 -13.18 7.86
CA THR A 54 -8.73 -14.55 8.19
C THR A 54 -9.69 -15.14 7.15
N LEU A 55 -10.63 -14.34 6.65
CA LEU A 55 -11.55 -14.78 5.58
C LEU A 55 -10.82 -15.03 4.26
N VAL A 56 -9.81 -14.20 3.91
CA VAL A 56 -8.97 -14.46 2.72
C VAL A 56 -8.20 -15.75 2.87
N THR A 57 -7.55 -15.98 4.01
CA THR A 57 -6.83 -17.24 4.29
C THR A 57 -7.77 -18.44 4.19
N THR A 58 -8.98 -18.33 4.74
CA THR A 58 -10.04 -19.36 4.64
C THR A 58 -10.39 -19.68 3.19
N LEU A 59 -10.57 -18.66 2.36
CA LEU A 59 -10.84 -18.84 0.93
C LEU A 59 -9.69 -19.56 0.22
N VAL A 60 -8.46 -19.10 0.44
CA VAL A 60 -7.24 -19.67 -0.17
C VAL A 60 -7.09 -21.16 0.17
N GLN A 61 -7.48 -21.57 1.38
CA GLN A 61 -7.48 -22.98 1.80
C GLN A 61 -8.65 -23.78 1.21
N THR A 62 -9.79 -23.15 0.98
CA THR A 62 -11.02 -23.83 0.52
C THR A 62 -11.08 -23.98 -1.00
N LEU A 63 -10.66 -22.97 -1.76
CA LEU A 63 -10.81 -22.93 -3.23
C LEU A 63 -10.22 -24.14 -3.95
N PRO A 64 -8.98 -24.63 -3.64
CA PRO A 64 -8.45 -25.82 -4.28
C PRO A 64 -9.27 -27.08 -3.98
N ARG A 65 -9.87 -27.17 -2.79
CA ARG A 65 -10.72 -28.32 -2.39
C ARG A 65 -12.00 -28.45 -3.22
N ILE A 66 -12.41 -27.35 -3.86
CA ILE A 66 -13.61 -27.31 -4.73
C ILE A 66 -13.25 -27.22 -6.22
N GLY A 67 -11.98 -27.42 -6.58
CA GLY A 67 -11.51 -27.40 -7.96
C GLY A 67 -11.46 -26.01 -8.57
N MET A 68 -11.32 -24.96 -7.76
CA MET A 68 -11.15 -23.58 -8.22
C MET A 68 -9.74 -23.08 -7.91
N ASP A 69 -9.17 -22.36 -8.89
CA ASP A 69 -7.92 -21.63 -8.71
C ASP A 69 -8.17 -20.27 -8.08
N TYR A 70 -7.09 -19.65 -7.59
CA TYR A 70 -7.10 -18.27 -7.12
C TYR A 70 -5.87 -17.48 -7.58
N VAL A 71 -6.02 -16.16 -7.60
CA VAL A 71 -4.93 -15.20 -7.82
C VAL A 71 -5.04 -14.13 -6.75
N LEU A 72 -3.97 -13.96 -5.97
CA LEU A 72 -3.88 -12.98 -4.90
C LEU A 72 -3.24 -11.70 -5.42
N LEU A 73 -3.94 -10.57 -5.26
CA LEU A 73 -3.54 -9.28 -5.80
C LEU A 73 -3.64 -8.18 -4.75
N ALA A 74 -2.74 -7.19 -4.87
CA ALA A 74 -2.82 -5.95 -4.11
C ALA A 74 -2.38 -4.76 -4.98
N PRO A 75 -2.75 -3.52 -4.63
CA PRO A 75 -2.35 -2.33 -5.40
C PRO A 75 -0.84 -2.05 -5.37
N THR A 76 -0.16 -2.38 -4.26
CA THR A 76 1.27 -2.10 -4.05
C THR A 76 2.07 -3.37 -3.74
N GLY A 77 3.41 -3.33 -3.95
CA GLY A 77 4.32 -4.43 -3.63
C GLY A 77 4.26 -4.80 -2.14
N ARG A 78 4.27 -3.79 -1.27
CA ARG A 78 4.20 -4.02 0.18
C ARG A 78 2.88 -4.66 0.62
N ALA A 79 1.75 -4.23 0.08
CA ALA A 79 0.45 -4.86 0.37
C ALA A 79 0.43 -6.32 -0.14
N ALA A 80 1.00 -6.59 -1.30
CA ALA A 80 1.13 -7.94 -1.83
C ALA A 80 2.01 -8.82 -0.92
N LYS A 81 3.11 -8.28 -0.36
CA LYS A 81 3.95 -8.99 0.61
C LYS A 81 3.18 -9.31 1.89
N VAL A 82 2.48 -8.33 2.47
CA VAL A 82 1.64 -8.56 3.66
C VAL A 82 0.62 -9.67 3.38
N MET A 83 -0.03 -9.62 2.20
CA MET A 83 -0.97 -10.65 1.76
C MET A 83 -0.30 -12.02 1.61
N SER A 84 0.90 -12.07 1.05
CA SER A 84 1.68 -13.32 0.94
C SER A 84 2.03 -13.88 2.33
N GLY A 85 2.38 -13.03 3.28
CA GLY A 85 2.76 -13.42 4.63
C GLY A 85 1.60 -14.09 5.40
N TYR A 86 0.39 -13.51 5.38
CA TYR A 86 -0.71 -14.10 6.13
C TYR A 86 -1.43 -15.24 5.41
N THR A 87 -1.33 -15.31 4.08
CA THR A 87 -1.91 -16.43 3.31
C THR A 87 -0.93 -17.59 3.14
N GLU A 88 0.36 -17.38 3.39
CA GLU A 88 1.47 -18.31 3.06
C GLU A 88 1.45 -18.73 1.58
N ARG A 89 0.99 -17.83 0.72
CA ARG A 89 0.86 -18.03 -0.72
C ARG A 89 1.34 -16.78 -1.45
N PHE A 90 1.86 -17.00 -2.66
CA PHE A 90 2.35 -15.90 -3.49
C PHE A 90 1.22 -14.93 -3.88
N ALA A 91 1.38 -13.67 -3.53
CA ALA A 91 0.57 -12.56 -4.00
C ALA A 91 1.42 -11.62 -4.85
N SER A 92 0.83 -10.93 -5.80
CA SER A 92 1.50 -9.96 -6.65
C SER A 92 0.76 -8.63 -6.73
N THR A 93 1.41 -7.61 -7.25
CA THR A 93 0.69 -6.37 -7.54
C THR A 93 -0.29 -6.57 -8.70
N ILE A 94 -1.39 -5.79 -8.71
CA ILE A 94 -2.33 -5.77 -9.82
C ILE A 94 -1.57 -5.50 -11.11
N HIS A 95 -0.72 -4.47 -11.14
CA HIS A 95 0.08 -4.08 -12.31
C HIS A 95 0.92 -5.24 -12.86
N LYS A 96 1.66 -5.94 -12.00
CA LYS A 96 2.48 -7.09 -12.39
C LYS A 96 1.65 -8.23 -13.00
N LYS A 97 0.42 -8.39 -12.56
CA LYS A 97 -0.45 -9.48 -13.01
C LYS A 97 -1.13 -9.19 -14.32
N ILE A 98 -1.67 -7.98 -14.51
CA ILE A 98 -2.55 -7.68 -15.63
C ILE A 98 -1.82 -7.07 -16.83
N TYR A 99 -0.68 -6.40 -16.62
CA TYR A 99 0.09 -5.79 -17.71
C TYR A 99 1.28 -6.66 -18.13
N GLN A 100 1.60 -6.55 -19.40
CA GLN A 100 2.79 -7.16 -20.01
C GLN A 100 3.49 -6.17 -20.93
N VAL A 101 4.79 -6.33 -21.08
CA VAL A 101 5.56 -5.55 -22.06
C VAL A 101 5.28 -6.11 -23.45
N ALA A 102 4.77 -5.29 -24.34
CA ALA A 102 4.63 -5.62 -25.75
C ALA A 102 5.53 -4.74 -26.60
N SER A 103 6.15 -5.34 -27.60
CA SER A 103 6.86 -4.61 -28.65
C SER A 103 5.86 -4.14 -29.69
N LEU A 104 5.79 -2.82 -29.90
CA LEU A 104 4.95 -2.24 -30.94
C LEU A 104 5.60 -2.39 -32.31
N PRO A 105 4.85 -2.25 -33.43
CA PRO A 105 5.40 -2.35 -34.78
C PRO A 105 6.53 -1.34 -35.06
N ASP A 106 6.57 -0.23 -34.32
CA ASP A 106 7.66 0.75 -34.36
C ASP A 106 8.88 0.34 -33.50
N GLY A 107 8.85 -0.87 -32.93
CA GLY A 107 9.89 -1.41 -32.06
C GLY A 107 9.96 -0.77 -30.68
N SER A 108 9.05 0.14 -30.31
CA SER A 108 8.96 0.66 -28.95
C SER A 108 8.34 -0.39 -28.02
N LEU A 109 8.82 -0.43 -26.77
CA LEU A 109 8.20 -1.24 -25.73
C LEU A 109 7.07 -0.44 -25.06
N ARG A 110 5.90 -1.04 -24.95
CA ARG A 110 4.76 -0.45 -24.24
C ARG A 110 4.15 -1.47 -23.30
N MET A 111 3.73 -0.98 -22.14
CA MET A 111 2.87 -1.79 -21.27
C MET A 111 1.47 -1.85 -21.88
N VAL A 112 0.99 -3.06 -22.06
CA VAL A 112 -0.35 -3.35 -22.59
C VAL A 112 -1.06 -4.31 -21.66
N LEU A 113 -2.38 -4.28 -21.69
CA LEU A 113 -3.18 -5.24 -20.96
C LEU A 113 -2.90 -6.66 -21.49
N GLY A 114 -2.52 -7.57 -20.61
CA GLY A 114 -2.27 -8.96 -20.94
C GLY A 114 -3.56 -9.73 -21.21
N GLN A 115 -3.45 -10.90 -21.77
CA GLN A 115 -4.57 -11.80 -21.94
C GLN A 115 -4.73 -12.72 -20.71
N ASN A 116 -5.92 -12.77 -20.12
CA ASN A 116 -6.23 -13.73 -19.06
C ASN A 116 -6.54 -15.11 -19.67
N LYS A 117 -5.61 -16.06 -19.50
CA LYS A 117 -5.75 -17.46 -19.97
C LYS A 117 -6.28 -18.39 -18.87
N ARG A 118 -6.74 -17.85 -17.74
CA ARG A 118 -7.22 -18.64 -16.62
C ARG A 118 -8.70 -18.99 -16.77
N HIS A 119 -9.08 -20.10 -16.17
CA HIS A 119 -10.45 -20.54 -16.06
C HIS A 119 -10.77 -20.92 -14.61
N ASP A 120 -12.03 -20.89 -14.23
CA ASP A 120 -12.53 -21.23 -12.88
C ASP A 120 -11.70 -20.60 -11.73
N THR A 121 -11.24 -19.36 -11.93
CA THR A 121 -10.29 -18.68 -11.05
C THR A 121 -10.95 -17.51 -10.31
N VAL A 122 -10.70 -17.41 -9.00
CA VAL A 122 -11.09 -16.26 -8.18
C VAL A 122 -9.92 -15.30 -8.06
N PHE A 123 -10.07 -14.08 -8.57
CA PHE A 123 -9.13 -12.98 -8.37
C PHE A 123 -9.48 -12.27 -7.08
N ILE A 124 -8.62 -12.34 -6.09
CA ILE A 124 -8.80 -11.75 -4.77
C ILE A 124 -7.90 -10.52 -4.68
N VAL A 125 -8.50 -9.35 -4.57
CA VAL A 125 -7.81 -8.05 -4.48
C VAL A 125 -7.99 -7.51 -3.09
N ASP A 126 -6.92 -7.47 -2.30
CA ASP A 126 -6.91 -6.82 -0.98
C ASP A 126 -6.44 -5.37 -1.09
N GLU A 127 -6.71 -4.55 -0.07
CA GLU A 127 -6.44 -3.11 -0.04
C GLU A 127 -7.02 -2.34 -1.24
N ALA A 128 -8.23 -2.73 -1.70
CA ALA A 128 -8.89 -2.10 -2.82
C ALA A 128 -9.22 -0.60 -2.58
N SER A 129 -9.19 -0.14 -1.32
CA SER A 129 -9.28 1.28 -0.92
C SER A 129 -8.21 2.17 -1.56
N MET A 130 -7.09 1.60 -2.01
CA MET A 130 -6.01 2.33 -2.66
C MET A 130 -6.15 2.45 -4.19
N ILE A 131 -7.15 1.82 -4.79
CA ILE A 131 -7.36 1.87 -6.24
C ILE A 131 -8.07 3.19 -6.58
N GLY A 132 -7.37 4.05 -7.33
CA GLY A 132 -7.88 5.34 -7.80
C GLY A 132 -8.29 5.33 -9.27
N GLU A 133 -8.69 6.50 -9.76
CA GLU A 133 -9.05 6.73 -11.17
C GLU A 133 -7.83 7.05 -12.05
N GLU A 134 -6.61 7.06 -11.48
CA GLU A 134 -5.41 7.35 -12.23
C GLU A 134 -5.24 6.39 -13.41
N ARG A 135 -4.90 6.95 -14.57
CA ARG A 135 -4.62 6.18 -15.78
C ARG A 135 -3.22 5.59 -15.72
N ALA A 136 -3.13 4.27 -15.71
CA ALA A 136 -1.84 3.59 -15.56
C ALA A 136 -1.00 3.64 -16.85
N PHE A 137 -1.51 3.13 -17.97
CA PHE A 137 -0.74 2.99 -19.24
C PHE A 137 -1.53 3.29 -20.50
N GLY A 138 -2.67 3.96 -20.41
CA GLY A 138 -3.52 4.23 -21.58
C GLY A 138 -4.67 5.17 -21.28
N ALA A 139 -5.80 4.92 -21.93
CA ALA A 139 -7.03 5.69 -21.77
C ALA A 139 -7.85 5.26 -20.54
N HIS A 140 -7.57 4.06 -20.00
CA HIS A 140 -8.36 3.43 -18.96
C HIS A 140 -7.68 3.53 -17.58
N SER A 141 -8.49 3.51 -16.52
CA SER A 141 -8.00 3.42 -15.16
C SER A 141 -7.51 2.00 -14.83
N LEU A 142 -6.76 1.87 -13.71
CA LEU A 142 -6.32 0.55 -13.23
C LEU A 142 -7.52 -0.38 -12.94
N LEU A 143 -8.62 0.18 -12.47
CA LEU A 143 -9.84 -0.59 -12.18
C LEU A 143 -10.50 -1.10 -13.46
N ASP A 144 -10.61 -0.25 -14.51
CA ASP A 144 -11.12 -0.65 -15.82
C ASP A 144 -10.34 -1.83 -16.40
N ASP A 145 -9.01 -1.71 -16.38
CA ASP A 145 -8.11 -2.73 -16.90
C ASP A 145 -8.15 -4.02 -16.07
N LEU A 146 -8.27 -3.91 -14.73
CA LEU A 146 -8.43 -5.07 -13.86
C LEU A 146 -9.72 -5.84 -14.16
N VAL A 147 -10.86 -5.13 -14.24
CA VAL A 147 -12.18 -5.73 -14.54
C VAL A 147 -12.14 -6.40 -15.91
N SER A 148 -11.64 -5.69 -16.93
CA SER A 148 -11.49 -6.19 -18.29
C SER A 148 -10.61 -7.44 -18.35
N TYR A 149 -9.47 -7.42 -17.65
CA TYR A 149 -8.56 -8.55 -17.57
C TYR A 149 -9.22 -9.77 -16.92
N VAL A 150 -9.82 -9.61 -15.75
CA VAL A 150 -10.43 -10.72 -14.99
C VAL A 150 -11.50 -11.41 -15.83
N PHE A 151 -12.42 -10.64 -16.43
CA PHE A 151 -13.56 -11.19 -17.15
C PHE A 151 -13.29 -11.51 -18.62
N SER A 152 -12.08 -11.28 -19.12
CA SER A 152 -11.61 -11.89 -20.37
C SER A 152 -11.26 -13.38 -20.21
N GLY A 153 -11.10 -13.86 -18.98
CA GLY A 153 -10.92 -15.29 -18.68
C GLY A 153 -12.24 -16.04 -18.53
N GLU A 154 -12.17 -17.36 -18.63
CA GLU A 154 -13.37 -18.20 -18.63
C GLU A 154 -13.82 -18.50 -17.19
N ARG A 155 -15.08 -18.21 -16.84
CA ARG A 155 -15.68 -18.46 -15.51
C ARG A 155 -14.86 -17.87 -14.35
N CYS A 156 -14.15 -16.77 -14.60
CA CYS A 156 -13.41 -16.05 -13.56
C CYS A 156 -14.35 -15.23 -12.68
N ARG A 157 -13.90 -14.95 -11.47
CA ARG A 157 -14.63 -14.17 -10.44
C ARG A 157 -13.72 -13.11 -9.86
N LEU A 158 -14.29 -11.99 -9.43
CA LEU A 158 -13.58 -10.89 -8.78
C LEU A 158 -14.07 -10.70 -7.35
N LEU A 159 -13.14 -10.71 -6.39
CA LEU A 159 -13.38 -10.36 -5.00
C LEU A 159 -12.55 -9.11 -4.68
N LEU A 160 -13.22 -8.00 -4.39
CA LEU A 160 -12.61 -6.74 -3.94
C LEU A 160 -12.76 -6.63 -2.43
N ILE A 161 -11.65 -6.37 -1.73
CA ILE A 161 -11.61 -6.24 -0.27
C ILE A 161 -10.96 -4.92 0.08
N GLY A 162 -11.59 -4.15 0.98
CA GLY A 162 -11.02 -2.88 1.41
C GLY A 162 -11.65 -2.33 2.68
N ASP A 163 -11.15 -1.19 3.10
CA ASP A 163 -11.55 -0.49 4.32
C ASP A 163 -11.89 0.97 3.97
N THR A 164 -13.17 1.32 4.08
CA THR A 164 -13.70 2.65 3.74
C THR A 164 -13.34 3.75 4.74
N ALA A 165 -12.84 3.37 5.93
CA ALA A 165 -12.35 4.33 6.93
C ALA A 165 -10.89 4.75 6.69
N GLN A 166 -10.14 4.04 5.84
CA GLN A 166 -8.79 4.46 5.44
C GLN A 166 -8.82 5.67 4.50
N LEU A 167 -7.65 6.28 4.33
CA LEU A 167 -7.48 7.34 3.34
C LEU A 167 -7.83 6.81 1.94
N PRO A 168 -8.66 7.54 1.18
CA PRO A 168 -8.90 7.23 -0.22
C PRO A 168 -7.66 7.55 -1.07
N PRO A 169 -7.65 7.18 -2.35
CA PRO A 169 -6.62 7.62 -3.29
C PRO A 169 -6.54 9.15 -3.35
N VAL A 170 -5.35 9.67 -3.59
CA VAL A 170 -5.10 11.12 -3.66
C VAL A 170 -6.02 11.75 -4.71
N GLY A 171 -6.73 12.81 -4.30
CA GLY A 171 -7.64 13.55 -5.18
C GLY A 171 -9.03 12.93 -5.35
N SER A 172 -9.38 11.90 -4.56
CA SER A 172 -10.69 11.27 -4.54
C SER A 172 -11.28 11.27 -3.13
N ASP A 173 -12.61 11.38 -3.02
CA ASP A 173 -13.30 11.28 -1.72
C ASP A 173 -13.46 9.82 -1.27
N GLU A 174 -13.56 8.88 -2.23
CA GLU A 174 -13.64 7.44 -2.01
C GLU A 174 -12.93 6.68 -3.14
N SER A 175 -12.54 5.43 -2.88
CA SER A 175 -12.02 4.56 -3.94
C SER A 175 -13.17 4.05 -4.82
N PRO A 176 -13.07 4.20 -6.16
CA PRO A 176 -14.08 3.67 -7.09
C PRO A 176 -14.22 2.14 -6.99
N ALA A 177 -13.20 1.44 -6.52
CA ALA A 177 -13.24 -0.01 -6.30
C ALA A 177 -14.07 -0.43 -5.08
N LEU A 178 -14.39 0.50 -4.16
CA LEU A 178 -15.25 0.27 -3.00
C LEU A 178 -16.62 0.94 -3.11
N ASP A 179 -16.85 1.73 -4.15
CA ASP A 179 -18.13 2.37 -4.43
C ASP A 179 -19.05 1.41 -5.21
N LEU A 180 -20.10 0.92 -4.54
CA LEU A 180 -21.05 -0.03 -5.12
C LEU A 180 -21.83 0.57 -6.29
N GLU A 181 -22.23 1.83 -6.21
CA GLU A 181 -23.03 2.46 -7.25
C GLU A 181 -22.18 2.78 -8.49
N TYR A 182 -20.93 3.21 -8.27
CA TYR A 182 -19.96 3.36 -9.36
C TYR A 182 -19.74 2.02 -10.07
N LEU A 183 -19.42 0.95 -9.33
CA LEU A 183 -19.16 -0.38 -9.91
C LEU A 183 -20.36 -0.91 -10.73
N LYS A 184 -21.58 -0.69 -10.25
CA LYS A 184 -22.80 -1.10 -10.98
C LYS A 184 -23.04 -0.28 -12.25
N SER A 185 -22.72 1.01 -12.21
CA SER A 185 -22.97 1.91 -13.35
C SER A 185 -21.89 1.81 -14.42
N ALA A 186 -20.63 1.63 -14.00
CA ALA A 186 -19.48 1.60 -14.90
C ALA A 186 -19.25 0.24 -15.58
N PHE A 187 -19.68 -0.86 -14.94
CA PHE A 187 -19.36 -2.22 -15.41
C PHE A 187 -20.57 -3.15 -15.40
N PRO A 188 -20.66 -4.09 -16.37
CA PRO A 188 -21.72 -5.09 -16.43
C PRO A 188 -21.46 -6.23 -15.43
N LEU A 189 -21.40 -5.92 -14.12
CA LEU A 189 -21.07 -6.84 -13.05
C LEU A 189 -22.31 -7.36 -12.34
N THR A 190 -22.26 -8.62 -11.90
CA THR A 190 -23.21 -9.17 -10.92
C THR A 190 -22.61 -9.06 -9.53
N ILE A 191 -22.92 -7.98 -8.81
CA ILE A 191 -22.27 -7.64 -7.54
C ILE A 191 -23.10 -8.10 -6.34
N ALA A 192 -22.45 -8.82 -5.42
CA ALA A 192 -22.90 -9.00 -4.05
C ALA A 192 -21.93 -8.24 -3.12
N THR A 193 -22.45 -7.70 -2.03
CA THR A 193 -21.64 -6.92 -1.09
C THR A 193 -21.98 -7.25 0.35
N TYR A 194 -21.01 -7.07 1.22
CA TYR A 194 -21.19 -7.09 2.68
C TYR A 194 -20.19 -6.17 3.36
N GLU A 195 -20.57 -5.60 4.50
CA GLU A 195 -19.70 -4.77 5.31
C GLU A 195 -19.51 -5.37 6.71
N LEU A 196 -18.26 -5.73 7.03
CA LEU A 196 -17.87 -6.23 8.34
C LEU A 196 -17.66 -5.08 9.31
N THR A 197 -18.52 -4.97 10.29
CA THR A 197 -18.48 -3.90 11.31
C THR A 197 -18.05 -4.41 12.70
N GLU A 198 -18.14 -5.71 12.96
CA GLU A 198 -17.87 -6.29 14.25
C GLU A 198 -16.38 -6.53 14.46
N VAL A 199 -15.83 -6.01 15.55
CA VAL A 199 -14.47 -6.27 16.02
C VAL A 199 -14.54 -7.35 17.11
N LYS A 200 -13.71 -8.38 17.03
CA LYS A 200 -13.69 -9.45 18.05
C LYS A 200 -13.30 -8.88 19.42
N ARG A 201 -13.93 -9.40 20.50
CA ARG A 201 -13.67 -8.97 21.89
C ARG A 201 -12.19 -9.07 22.29
N GLN A 202 -11.46 -10.07 21.82
CA GLN A 202 -10.02 -10.20 22.07
C GLN A 202 -9.20 -9.09 21.41
N ALA A 203 -9.65 -8.56 20.27
CA ALA A 203 -9.03 -7.43 19.61
C ALA A 203 -9.25 -6.11 20.38
N LEU A 204 -10.28 -6.02 21.22
CA LEU A 204 -10.54 -4.86 22.10
C LEU A 204 -9.59 -4.79 23.32
N GLN A 205 -8.72 -5.78 23.52
CA GLN A 205 -7.63 -5.70 24.51
C GLN A 205 -6.40 -4.96 23.96
N SER A 206 -6.43 -4.56 22.69
CA SER A 206 -5.40 -3.73 22.03
C SER A 206 -5.86 -2.28 21.99
N GLY A 207 -5.04 -1.38 22.51
CA GLY A 207 -5.26 0.06 22.43
C GLY A 207 -5.21 0.57 21.00
N ILE A 208 -4.40 -0.05 20.13
CA ILE A 208 -4.36 0.25 18.70
C ILE A 208 -5.76 0.05 18.09
N LEU A 209 -6.39 -1.09 18.30
CA LEU A 209 -7.71 -1.40 17.75
C LEU A 209 -8.85 -0.68 18.47
N SER A 210 -8.73 -0.43 19.78
CA SER A 210 -9.67 0.41 20.54
C SER A 210 -9.72 1.82 19.98
N ASN A 211 -8.57 2.46 19.82
CA ASN A 211 -8.44 3.81 19.26
C ASN A 211 -8.88 3.86 17.78
N ALA A 212 -8.54 2.88 16.96
CA ALA A 212 -9.04 2.78 15.59
C ALA A 212 -10.57 2.65 15.54
N THR A 213 -11.17 1.88 16.45
CA THR A 213 -12.63 1.72 16.54
C THR A 213 -13.31 3.03 16.97
N HIS A 214 -12.68 3.77 17.88
CA HIS A 214 -13.17 5.10 18.26
C HIS A 214 -13.17 6.09 17.07
N LEU A 215 -12.05 6.19 16.35
CA LEU A 215 -11.96 7.02 15.14
C LEU A 215 -13.02 6.65 14.09
N ARG A 216 -13.24 5.36 13.87
CA ARG A 216 -14.29 4.88 12.98
C ARG A 216 -15.68 5.32 13.41
N ARG A 217 -16.02 5.25 14.70
CA ARG A 217 -17.32 5.71 15.20
C ARG A 217 -17.53 7.19 14.89
N LEU A 218 -16.51 8.02 15.09
CA LEU A 218 -16.58 9.44 14.72
C LEU A 218 -16.83 9.62 13.22
N LEU A 219 -16.13 8.86 12.37
CA LEU A 219 -16.34 8.92 10.91
C LEU A 219 -17.77 8.57 10.48
N LEU A 220 -18.45 7.68 11.21
CA LEU A 220 -19.85 7.30 10.94
C LEU A 220 -20.86 8.39 11.35
N GLU A 221 -20.48 9.34 12.22
CA GLU A 221 -21.34 10.44 12.64
C GLU A 221 -21.57 11.48 11.53
N ASP A 222 -20.76 11.46 10.48
CA ASP A 222 -20.83 12.31 9.28
C ASP A 222 -21.01 13.81 9.58
N ARG A 223 -20.16 14.34 10.44
CA ARG A 223 -20.12 15.76 10.82
C ARG A 223 -19.21 16.55 9.89
N LEU A 224 -19.42 17.86 9.80
CA LEU A 224 -18.52 18.77 9.08
C LEU A 224 -17.20 19.03 9.83
N ALA A 225 -17.26 19.01 11.16
CA ALA A 225 -16.11 19.22 12.03
C ALA A 225 -16.17 18.30 13.26
N TYR A 226 -15.01 17.90 13.75
CA TYR A 226 -14.85 17.00 14.88
C TYR A 226 -13.92 17.61 15.92
N ALA A 227 -14.27 17.48 17.19
CA ALA A 227 -13.30 17.69 18.26
C ALA A 227 -12.14 16.68 18.16
N PRO A 228 -10.93 17.00 18.69
CA PRO A 228 -9.86 16.02 18.77
C PRO A 228 -10.34 14.71 19.40
N PRO A 229 -10.12 13.53 18.80
CA PRO A 229 -10.49 12.27 19.39
C PRO A 229 -9.65 12.04 20.63
N PHE A 230 -10.26 11.52 21.70
CA PHE A 230 -9.53 11.12 22.90
C PHE A 230 -8.96 9.72 22.68
N PHE A 231 -7.65 9.63 22.53
CA PHE A 231 -6.96 8.34 22.46
C PHE A 231 -6.83 7.72 23.85
N ASP A 232 -7.21 6.45 23.93
CA ASP A 232 -7.08 5.68 25.15
C ASP A 232 -5.65 5.11 25.27
N LEU A 233 -4.97 5.48 26.37
CA LEU A 233 -3.58 5.09 26.66
C LEU A 233 -3.49 4.03 27.76
N HIS A 234 -4.61 3.47 28.24
CA HIS A 234 -4.61 2.45 29.31
C HIS A 234 -4.11 1.07 28.86
N PHE A 235 -3.69 0.95 27.62
CA PHE A 235 -3.20 -0.27 27.02
C PHE A 235 -1.68 -0.28 26.93
N SER A 236 -1.09 -1.47 27.02
CA SER A 236 0.37 -1.66 26.96
C SER A 236 0.97 -1.48 25.57
N ASP A 237 0.14 -1.36 24.53
CA ASP A 237 0.54 -1.23 23.12
C ASP A 237 0.41 0.21 22.57
N THR A 238 -0.01 1.18 23.41
CA THR A 238 -0.18 2.58 22.99
C THR A 238 0.49 3.54 23.98
N HIS A 239 1.35 4.42 23.47
CA HIS A 239 2.17 5.31 24.28
C HIS A 239 2.21 6.73 23.73
N VAL A 240 2.25 7.73 24.62
CA VAL A 240 2.65 9.09 24.28
C VAL A 240 4.13 9.26 24.57
N ILE A 241 4.86 9.83 23.64
CA ILE A 241 6.30 10.04 23.81
C ILE A 241 6.54 11.44 24.37
N GLN A 242 7.24 11.47 25.50
CA GLN A 242 7.82 12.70 26.02
C GLN A 242 9.05 13.08 25.18
N PRO A 243 9.27 14.38 24.85
CA PRO A 243 10.36 14.83 24.00
C PRO A 243 11.74 14.30 24.42
N GLU A 244 11.98 14.21 25.74
CA GLU A 244 13.25 13.81 26.34
C GLU A 244 13.60 12.32 26.07
N ARG A 245 12.58 11.47 25.87
CA ARG A 245 12.76 10.05 25.59
C ARG A 245 12.68 9.68 24.13
N PHE A 246 12.34 10.63 23.27
CA PHE A 246 12.08 10.35 21.86
C PHE A 246 13.33 9.84 21.14
N GLU A 247 14.49 10.48 21.37
CA GLU A 247 15.74 10.08 20.72
C GLU A 247 16.17 8.66 21.15
N GLU A 248 16.05 8.32 22.45
CA GLU A 248 16.35 6.98 22.98
C GLU A 248 15.48 5.91 22.30
N LEU A 249 14.17 6.17 22.17
CA LEU A 249 13.24 5.24 21.50
C LEU A 249 13.55 5.08 20.01
N LEU A 250 13.99 6.15 19.32
CA LEU A 250 14.42 6.05 17.94
C LEU A 250 15.71 5.22 17.80
N PHE A 251 16.68 5.32 18.72
CA PHE A 251 17.85 4.43 18.73
C PHE A 251 17.44 2.96 18.82
N GLN A 252 16.47 2.62 19.67
CA GLN A 252 15.98 1.25 19.80
C GLN A 252 15.19 0.80 18.56
N ALA A 253 14.39 1.69 17.96
CA ALA A 253 13.51 1.38 16.84
C ALA A 253 14.22 1.23 15.49
N PHE A 254 15.35 1.96 15.30
CA PHE A 254 16.08 2.00 14.03
C PHE A 254 17.49 1.36 14.13
N ASP A 255 17.72 0.51 15.13
CA ASP A 255 18.91 -0.32 15.14
C ASP A 255 18.97 -1.28 13.93
N ALA A 256 20.10 -1.95 13.75
CA ALA A 256 20.33 -2.78 12.57
C ALA A 256 19.31 -3.92 12.38
N GLU A 257 18.71 -4.41 13.46
CA GLU A 257 17.77 -5.54 13.41
C GLU A 257 16.31 -5.08 13.25
N GLN A 258 15.95 -3.92 13.84
CA GLN A 258 14.56 -3.46 13.95
C GLN A 258 14.16 -2.41 12.90
N ARG A 259 15.11 -1.86 12.13
CA ARG A 259 14.84 -0.76 11.18
C ARG A 259 13.79 -1.05 10.11
N TYR A 260 13.61 -2.32 9.73
CA TYR A 260 12.55 -2.73 8.79
C TYR A 260 11.17 -2.85 9.43
N GLU A 261 11.13 -2.94 10.76
CA GLU A 261 9.94 -3.18 11.56
C GLU A 261 9.38 -1.90 12.19
N SER A 262 10.03 -0.77 11.92
CA SER A 262 9.70 0.54 12.49
C SER A 262 9.48 1.59 11.42
N VAL A 263 8.54 2.52 11.65
CA VAL A 263 8.28 3.65 10.74
C VAL A 263 7.74 4.86 11.50
N ILE A 264 8.14 6.06 11.06
CA ILE A 264 7.48 7.31 11.47
C ILE A 264 6.46 7.69 10.40
N VAL A 265 5.19 7.87 10.78
CA VAL A 265 4.11 8.28 9.88
C VAL A 265 3.89 9.78 10.00
N CYS A 266 4.02 10.49 8.87
CA CYS A 266 3.93 11.94 8.78
C CYS A 266 2.79 12.39 7.85
N LYS A 267 2.32 13.63 8.02
CA LYS A 267 1.30 14.23 7.14
C LYS A 267 1.87 14.75 5.81
N SER A 268 3.14 15.12 5.76
CA SER A 268 3.76 15.72 4.56
C SER A 268 5.15 15.16 4.26
N ASN A 269 5.56 15.21 2.99
CA ASN A 269 6.92 14.84 2.57
C ASN A 269 7.98 15.72 3.25
N LYS A 270 7.71 17.02 3.43
CA LYS A 270 8.62 17.94 4.15
C LYS A 270 8.90 17.44 5.56
N ARG A 271 7.88 17.00 6.29
CA ARG A 271 8.01 16.50 7.65
C ARG A 271 8.73 15.15 7.68
N ALA A 272 8.39 14.25 6.75
CA ALA A 272 9.08 12.97 6.61
C ALA A 272 10.57 13.16 6.28
N ASN A 273 10.93 14.08 5.39
CA ASN A 273 12.33 14.38 5.07
C ASN A 273 13.11 14.87 6.31
N LEU A 274 12.51 15.73 7.15
CA LEU A 274 13.16 16.18 8.39
C LEU A 274 13.46 15.01 9.34
N PHE A 275 12.50 14.09 9.53
CA PHE A 275 12.74 12.90 10.35
C PHE A 275 13.76 11.95 9.71
N ASN A 276 13.69 11.72 8.41
CA ASN A 276 14.66 10.89 7.70
C ASN A 276 16.08 11.40 7.89
N GLN A 277 16.29 12.71 7.75
CA GLN A 277 17.60 13.32 7.99
C GLN A 277 18.03 13.24 9.44
N ALA A 278 17.11 13.51 10.40
CA ALA A 278 17.43 13.42 11.82
C ALA A 278 17.81 11.98 12.23
N ILE A 279 17.09 10.97 11.74
CA ILE A 279 17.42 9.56 12.00
C ILE A 279 18.79 9.24 11.41
N ARG A 280 19.07 9.60 10.17
CA ARG A 280 20.36 9.31 9.55
C ARG A 280 21.51 9.97 10.30
N SER A 281 21.40 11.28 10.60
CA SER A 281 22.50 12.01 11.21
C SER A 281 22.70 11.74 12.70
N ARG A 282 21.59 11.62 13.48
CA ARG A 282 21.67 11.53 14.96
C ARG A 282 21.59 10.10 15.47
N ILE A 283 20.84 9.23 14.80
CA ILE A 283 20.60 7.85 15.26
C ILE A 283 21.59 6.90 14.59
N LEU A 284 21.72 7.00 13.26
CA LEU A 284 22.58 6.10 12.48
C LEU A 284 24.02 6.66 12.28
N ASN A 285 24.29 7.90 12.70
CA ASN A 285 25.57 8.58 12.53
C ASN A 285 26.06 8.62 11.08
N ILE A 286 25.13 8.84 10.14
CA ILE A 286 25.39 8.92 8.70
C ILE A 286 25.48 10.39 8.30
N GLU A 287 26.67 10.83 7.85
CA GLU A 287 26.92 12.20 7.38
C GLU A 287 26.82 12.33 5.85
N GLY A 288 27.07 11.24 5.11
CA GLY A 288 27.03 11.24 3.65
C GLY A 288 25.63 11.44 3.07
N GLU A 289 25.54 11.85 1.80
CA GLU A 289 24.28 12.01 1.09
C GLU A 289 23.49 10.69 1.02
N ILE A 290 24.19 9.57 0.78
CA ILE A 290 23.71 8.19 0.93
C ILE A 290 24.81 7.35 1.58
N ALA A 291 24.44 6.24 2.19
CA ALA A 291 25.37 5.27 2.78
C ALA A 291 24.89 3.83 2.60
N THR A 292 25.82 2.90 2.68
CA THR A 292 25.50 1.46 2.79
C THR A 292 24.66 1.24 4.04
N GLY A 293 23.57 0.49 3.87
CA GLY A 293 22.58 0.27 4.91
C GLY A 293 21.44 1.29 4.93
N ASP A 294 21.47 2.35 4.14
CA ASP A 294 20.33 3.24 4.01
C ASP A 294 19.11 2.51 3.48
N LEU A 295 17.97 2.77 4.12
CA LEU A 295 16.67 2.25 3.70
C LEU A 295 15.98 3.25 2.81
N LEU A 296 15.65 2.82 1.61
CA LEU A 296 15.00 3.60 0.58
C LEU A 296 13.61 3.06 0.26
N MET A 297 12.72 3.92 -0.24
CA MET A 297 11.47 3.55 -0.89
C MET A 297 11.48 4.04 -2.32
N VAL A 298 11.15 3.16 -3.25
CA VAL A 298 10.94 3.51 -4.66
C VAL A 298 9.64 4.32 -4.76
N VAL A 299 9.68 5.45 -5.45
CA VAL A 299 8.53 6.36 -5.53
C VAL A 299 7.89 6.43 -6.92
N LYS A 300 8.41 5.65 -7.86
CA LYS A 300 7.86 5.52 -9.22
C LYS A 300 8.16 4.13 -9.77
N ASN A 301 7.15 3.51 -10.41
CA ASN A 301 7.35 2.21 -11.07
C ASN A 301 8.50 2.26 -12.07
N ASN A 302 9.35 1.24 -12.06
CA ASN A 302 10.48 1.10 -12.98
C ASN A 302 10.50 -0.29 -13.61
N TYR A 303 10.55 -0.32 -14.93
CA TYR A 303 10.51 -1.56 -15.73
C TYR A 303 11.86 -1.91 -16.34
N TYR A 304 12.81 -0.97 -16.31
CA TYR A 304 14.10 -1.11 -16.97
C TYR A 304 15.05 -2.02 -16.20
N TRP A 305 15.22 -1.78 -14.90
CA TRP A 305 16.18 -2.50 -14.06
C TRP A 305 15.75 -3.92 -13.69
N ALA A 306 14.49 -4.26 -13.91
CA ALA A 306 13.95 -5.60 -13.69
C ALA A 306 13.98 -6.48 -14.95
N ASP A 307 14.41 -5.95 -16.10
CA ASP A 307 14.43 -6.68 -17.36
C ASP A 307 15.37 -7.90 -17.28
N GLY A 308 14.86 -9.06 -17.72
CA GLY A 308 15.58 -10.35 -17.64
C GLY A 308 15.55 -11.02 -16.26
N ASN A 309 14.97 -10.41 -15.22
CA ASN A 309 14.85 -11.03 -13.91
C ASN A 309 13.55 -11.85 -13.81
N GLN A 310 13.65 -13.13 -13.45
CA GLN A 310 12.48 -14.01 -13.34
C GLN A 310 11.59 -13.68 -12.12
N GLN A 311 12.14 -13.03 -11.10
CA GLN A 311 11.43 -12.70 -9.86
C GLN A 311 10.82 -11.29 -9.87
N PHE A 312 11.44 -10.35 -10.62
CA PHE A 312 10.91 -9.02 -10.85
C PHE A 312 10.46 -8.86 -12.29
N SER A 313 9.21 -8.54 -12.55
CA SER A 313 8.79 -8.01 -13.86
C SER A 313 8.96 -6.48 -13.92
N PHE A 314 8.98 -5.82 -12.79
CA PHE A 314 9.28 -4.41 -12.59
C PHE A 314 9.50 -4.13 -11.10
N ILE A 315 10.11 -2.99 -10.79
CA ILE A 315 10.25 -2.46 -9.44
C ILE A 315 9.07 -1.51 -9.20
N ALA A 316 8.26 -1.79 -8.19
CA ALA A 316 7.02 -1.06 -7.96
C ALA A 316 7.23 0.21 -7.12
N ASN A 317 6.35 1.19 -7.31
CA ASN A 317 6.18 2.28 -6.36
C ASN A 317 5.75 1.71 -5.01
N GLY A 318 6.45 2.09 -3.94
CA GLY A 318 6.26 1.58 -2.59
C GLY A 318 7.21 0.43 -2.20
N ASP A 319 7.97 -0.14 -3.14
CA ASP A 319 8.97 -1.16 -2.80
C ASP A 319 10.07 -0.56 -1.92
N LEU A 320 10.41 -1.28 -0.84
CA LEU A 320 11.54 -0.95 0.01
C LEU A 320 12.82 -1.55 -0.56
N ALA A 321 13.91 -0.79 -0.47
CA ALA A 321 15.23 -1.23 -0.89
C ALA A 321 16.28 -0.75 0.11
N GLU A 322 17.30 -1.57 0.32
CA GLU A 322 18.48 -1.25 1.14
C GLU A 322 19.71 -1.09 0.24
N ILE A 323 20.50 -0.06 0.47
CA ILE A 323 21.78 0.11 -0.23
C ILE A 323 22.81 -0.89 0.33
N ARG A 324 23.23 -1.85 -0.47
CA ARG A 324 24.31 -2.78 -0.12
C ARG A 324 25.69 -2.26 -0.49
N LYS A 325 25.77 -1.51 -1.59
CA LYS A 325 27.03 -0.97 -2.09
C LYS A 325 26.77 0.34 -2.85
N ILE A 326 27.71 1.26 -2.75
CA ILE A 326 27.76 2.48 -3.57
C ILE A 326 29.01 2.37 -4.43
N SER A 327 28.84 2.37 -5.74
CA SER A 327 29.94 2.20 -6.68
C SER A 327 30.47 3.53 -7.18
N ARG A 328 29.59 4.48 -7.51
CA ARG A 328 29.97 5.75 -8.13
C ARG A 328 28.87 6.81 -7.98
N TYR A 329 29.30 8.08 -7.91
CA TYR A 329 28.45 9.26 -8.06
C TYR A 329 28.66 9.88 -9.43
N GLU A 330 27.62 10.37 -10.03
CA GLU A 330 27.64 10.99 -11.36
C GLU A 330 26.75 12.23 -11.39
N GLU A 331 27.17 13.26 -12.09
CA GLU A 331 26.36 14.43 -12.43
C GLU A 331 26.23 14.52 -13.93
N LEU A 332 25.02 14.35 -14.43
CA LEU A 332 24.73 14.32 -15.87
C LEU A 332 23.31 14.86 -16.12
N TYR A 333 23.09 15.49 -17.26
CA TYR A 333 21.78 16.05 -17.66
C TYR A 333 21.21 17.09 -16.68
N GLY A 334 22.08 17.69 -15.83
CA GLY A 334 21.66 18.62 -14.78
C GLY A 334 20.99 17.96 -13.58
N PHE A 335 21.24 16.67 -13.38
CA PHE A 335 20.81 15.86 -12.23
C PHE A 335 21.97 15.06 -11.65
N ARG A 336 21.82 14.65 -10.40
CA ARG A 336 22.81 13.84 -9.67
C ARG A 336 22.32 12.41 -9.53
N PHE A 337 23.19 11.48 -9.81
CA PHE A 337 22.93 10.05 -9.79
C PHE A 337 23.95 9.33 -8.91
N ALA A 338 23.56 8.18 -8.41
CA ALA A 338 24.50 7.22 -7.85
C ALA A 338 24.24 5.83 -8.46
N GLU A 339 25.33 5.13 -8.72
CA GLU A 339 25.33 3.72 -9.10
C GLU A 339 25.47 2.89 -7.83
N VAL A 340 24.46 2.09 -7.54
CA VAL A 340 24.32 1.36 -6.28
C VAL A 340 23.84 -0.07 -6.51
N THR A 341 24.21 -0.95 -5.57
CA THR A 341 23.62 -2.30 -5.46
C THR A 341 22.51 -2.22 -4.42
N LEU A 342 21.27 -2.56 -4.80
CA LEU A 342 20.09 -2.56 -3.94
C LEU A 342 19.65 -3.98 -3.61
N HIS A 343 19.38 -4.21 -2.33
CA HIS A 343 18.65 -5.36 -1.82
C HIS A 343 17.19 -4.98 -1.58
N PHE A 344 16.27 -5.85 -1.97
CA PHE A 344 14.83 -5.66 -1.76
C PHE A 344 14.32 -6.59 -0.66
N PRO A 345 14.16 -6.11 0.59
CA PRO A 345 13.76 -6.98 1.73
C PRO A 345 12.40 -7.66 1.53
N ASP A 346 11.56 -7.08 0.70
CA ASP A 346 10.25 -7.62 0.35
C ASP A 346 10.31 -8.81 -0.62
N TYR A 347 11.49 -9.08 -1.20
CA TYR A 347 11.75 -10.17 -2.13
C TYR A 347 13.03 -10.91 -1.73
N PRO A 348 13.01 -11.67 -0.61
CA PRO A 348 14.24 -12.22 0.00
C PRO A 348 14.98 -13.21 -0.89
N ASP A 349 14.27 -13.88 -1.83
CA ASP A 349 14.86 -14.83 -2.77
C ASP A 349 15.37 -14.15 -4.06
N ALA A 350 15.15 -12.84 -4.21
CA ALA A 350 15.60 -12.10 -5.37
C ALA A 350 17.08 -11.70 -5.21
N PRO A 351 17.87 -11.74 -6.30
CA PRO A 351 19.23 -11.24 -6.26
C PRO A 351 19.25 -9.73 -6.02
N ASP A 352 20.33 -9.24 -5.43
CA ASP A 352 20.61 -7.82 -5.36
C ASP A 352 20.74 -7.25 -6.77
N LEU A 353 20.27 -6.02 -6.99
CA LEU A 353 20.26 -5.37 -8.30
C LEU A 353 21.24 -4.20 -8.34
N ASP A 354 22.10 -4.19 -9.37
CA ASP A 354 22.91 -3.03 -9.69
C ASP A 354 22.09 -2.05 -10.51
N VAL A 355 21.86 -0.86 -9.96
CA VAL A 355 20.94 0.15 -10.54
C VAL A 355 21.53 1.55 -10.42
N LYS A 356 20.98 2.48 -11.21
CA LYS A 356 21.18 3.91 -10.96
C LYS A 356 20.00 4.47 -10.17
N ILE A 357 20.28 5.25 -9.14
CA ILE A 357 19.27 6.01 -8.39
C ILE A 357 19.45 7.51 -8.65
N LEU A 358 18.36 8.24 -8.61
CA LEU A 358 18.33 9.70 -8.75
C LEU A 358 18.37 10.36 -7.37
N LEU A 359 19.46 11.04 -7.06
CA LEU A 359 19.70 11.64 -5.75
C LEU A 359 18.81 12.86 -5.47
N ASP A 360 18.46 13.60 -6.51
CA ASP A 360 17.62 14.82 -6.40
C ASP A 360 16.22 14.54 -5.81
N THR A 361 15.72 13.31 -5.91
CA THR A 361 14.44 12.93 -5.33
C THR A 361 14.49 12.64 -3.83
N LEU A 362 15.66 12.30 -3.27
CA LEU A 362 15.81 11.88 -1.87
C LEU A 362 15.22 12.89 -0.88
N ASN A 363 15.56 14.16 -1.05
CA ASN A 363 15.18 15.26 -0.15
C ASN A 363 14.11 16.19 -0.73
N SER A 364 13.60 15.90 -1.93
CA SER A 364 12.53 16.69 -2.56
C SER A 364 11.26 16.66 -1.69
N ASN A 365 10.53 17.78 -1.63
CA ASN A 365 9.21 17.83 -1.00
C ASN A 365 8.10 17.26 -1.90
N SER A 366 8.37 17.04 -3.19
CA SER A 366 7.46 16.38 -4.12
C SER A 366 7.46 14.85 -3.90
N ALA A 367 6.41 14.18 -4.33
CA ALA A 367 6.32 12.72 -4.22
C ALA A 367 7.38 12.01 -5.07
N SER A 368 7.68 12.55 -6.27
CA SER A 368 8.68 12.12 -7.24
C SER A 368 9.21 13.36 -7.95
N LEU A 369 9.97 13.24 -9.06
CA LEU A 369 10.27 14.38 -9.93
C LEU A 369 8.99 15.08 -10.37
N THR A 370 9.00 16.41 -10.34
CA THR A 370 7.92 17.24 -10.90
C THR A 370 7.81 17.05 -12.40
N GLU A 371 6.70 17.46 -13.01
CA GLU A 371 6.53 17.39 -14.47
C GLU A 371 7.58 18.23 -15.22
N GLU A 372 7.97 19.37 -14.66
CA GLU A 372 9.02 20.22 -15.20
C GLU A 372 10.38 19.52 -15.18
N GLU A 373 10.74 18.91 -14.03
CA GLU A 373 11.98 18.16 -13.88
C GLU A 373 12.02 16.91 -14.77
N GLN A 374 10.91 16.19 -14.89
CA GLN A 374 10.79 15.05 -15.80
C GLN A 374 10.95 15.49 -17.26
N THR A 375 10.38 16.65 -17.64
CA THR A 375 10.50 17.18 -18.98
C THR A 375 11.92 17.63 -19.25
N ARG A 376 12.58 18.31 -18.30
CA ARG A 376 13.98 18.72 -18.38
C ARG A 376 14.92 17.52 -18.56
N LEU A 377 14.77 16.47 -17.73
CA LEU A 377 15.55 15.25 -17.87
C LEU A 377 15.34 14.59 -19.23
N ARG A 378 14.09 14.47 -19.68
CA ARG A 378 13.76 13.91 -20.98
C ARG A 378 14.42 14.68 -22.15
N GLN A 379 14.33 16.01 -22.13
CA GLN A 379 14.93 16.86 -23.17
C GLN A 379 16.45 16.76 -23.17
N ALA A 380 17.07 16.76 -22.00
CA ALA A 380 18.52 16.65 -21.88
C ALA A 380 19.04 15.31 -22.39
N VAL A 381 18.37 14.21 -22.03
CA VAL A 381 18.71 12.88 -22.57
C VAL A 381 18.40 12.78 -24.07
N GLU A 382 17.29 13.36 -24.55
CA GLU A 382 16.94 13.34 -25.99
C GLU A 382 18.00 14.03 -26.85
N ALA A 383 18.71 15.02 -26.32
CA ALA A 383 19.77 15.74 -27.04
C ALA A 383 20.92 14.81 -27.51
N ASP A 384 21.24 13.77 -26.74
CA ASP A 384 22.28 12.79 -27.09
C ASP A 384 21.90 11.87 -28.25
N TYR A 385 20.65 11.86 -28.65
CA TYR A 385 20.12 11.00 -29.74
C TYR A 385 19.58 11.79 -30.90
N MET A 386 19.96 13.09 -31.06
CA MET A 386 19.46 13.95 -32.11
C MET A 386 19.99 13.57 -33.51
N ASP A 387 21.06 12.80 -33.60
CA ASP A 387 21.59 12.15 -34.79
C ASP A 387 20.63 11.12 -35.41
N ILE A 388 19.65 10.62 -34.65
CA ILE A 388 18.60 9.73 -35.10
C ILE A 388 17.42 10.58 -35.62
N PRO A 389 17.22 10.68 -36.98
CA PRO A 389 16.18 11.55 -37.54
C PRO A 389 14.76 11.12 -37.17
N ASN A 390 14.54 9.80 -37.08
CA ASN A 390 13.22 9.24 -36.76
C ASN A 390 12.93 9.41 -35.26
N ARG A 391 11.93 10.24 -34.93
CA ARG A 391 11.54 10.52 -33.56
C ARG A 391 11.16 9.25 -32.76
N ARG A 392 10.57 8.23 -33.39
CA ARG A 392 10.18 6.97 -32.74
C ARG A 392 11.42 6.12 -32.41
N GLU A 393 12.37 6.01 -33.33
CA GLU A 393 13.64 5.32 -33.12
C GLU A 393 14.44 6.00 -32.01
N ARG A 394 14.53 7.32 -32.04
CA ARG A 394 15.17 8.16 -31.05
C ARG A 394 14.59 7.85 -29.65
N TYR A 395 13.27 7.87 -29.50
CA TYR A 395 12.60 7.56 -28.24
C TYR A 395 12.86 6.12 -27.78
N LYS A 396 12.98 5.17 -28.71
CA LYS A 396 13.32 3.77 -28.40
C LYS A 396 14.73 3.65 -27.82
N GLU A 397 15.71 4.32 -28.42
CA GLU A 397 17.10 4.32 -27.91
C GLU A 397 17.18 5.06 -26.56
N MET A 398 16.50 6.19 -26.44
CA MET A 398 16.39 6.92 -25.16
C MET A 398 15.84 6.07 -24.01
N LYS A 399 14.87 5.19 -24.28
CA LYS A 399 14.33 4.27 -23.28
C LYS A 399 15.34 3.21 -22.79
N LYS A 400 16.43 2.98 -23.51
CA LYS A 400 17.53 2.10 -23.08
C LYS A 400 18.57 2.85 -22.24
N ASN A 401 18.45 4.17 -22.12
CA ASN A 401 19.40 4.98 -21.39
C ASN A 401 19.25 4.75 -19.88
N PRO A 402 20.30 4.32 -19.12
CA PRO A 402 20.21 4.00 -17.72
C PRO A 402 19.96 5.22 -16.82
N TRP A 403 20.38 6.42 -17.19
CA TRP A 403 20.10 7.64 -16.44
C TRP A 403 18.65 8.11 -16.63
N PHE A 404 18.09 7.94 -17.82
CA PHE A 404 16.67 8.19 -18.06
C PHE A 404 15.78 7.25 -17.24
N ASN A 405 16.26 6.05 -16.98
CA ASN A 405 15.58 5.02 -16.19
C ASN A 405 16.06 4.94 -14.74
N ALA A 406 16.82 5.92 -14.25
CA ALA A 406 17.27 5.91 -12.87
C ALA A 406 16.08 5.82 -11.91
N LEU A 407 16.22 5.00 -10.85
CA LEU A 407 15.18 4.85 -9.85
C LEU A 407 14.98 6.16 -9.08
N GLN A 408 13.74 6.59 -9.01
CA GLN A 408 13.34 7.70 -8.15
C GLN A 408 13.06 7.12 -6.76
N VAL A 409 13.78 7.60 -5.77
CA VAL A 409 13.79 7.02 -4.41
C VAL A 409 13.73 8.10 -3.34
N LYS A 410 13.23 7.73 -2.16
CA LYS A 410 13.25 8.52 -0.92
C LYS A 410 13.75 7.67 0.22
N PHE A 411 14.28 8.30 1.28
CA PHE A 411 14.53 7.58 2.53
C PHE A 411 13.23 7.05 3.13
N ALA A 412 13.29 5.89 3.79
CA ALA A 412 12.12 5.13 4.21
C ALA A 412 11.99 4.93 5.74
N TYR A 413 12.72 5.68 6.55
CA TYR A 413 12.57 5.68 8.02
C TYR A 413 11.32 6.43 8.45
N ALA A 414 10.99 7.52 7.74
CA ALA A 414 9.76 8.30 7.90
C ALA A 414 9.04 8.45 6.56
N LEU A 415 7.74 8.19 6.54
CA LEU A 415 6.91 8.17 5.35
C LEU A 415 5.64 8.99 5.54
N THR A 416 5.05 9.46 4.45
CA THR A 416 3.69 10.01 4.52
C THR A 416 2.67 8.90 4.73
N CYS A 417 1.55 9.20 5.39
CA CYS A 417 0.50 8.24 5.67
C CYS A 417 0.00 7.51 4.40
N HIS A 418 -0.16 8.21 3.27
CA HIS A 418 -0.52 7.58 2.00
C HIS A 418 0.50 6.53 1.55
N LYS A 419 1.80 6.77 1.78
CA LYS A 419 2.85 5.80 1.44
C LYS A 419 2.94 4.61 2.39
N THR A 420 2.29 4.70 3.56
CA THR A 420 2.21 3.59 4.51
C THR A 420 1.01 2.69 4.27
N GLN A 421 0.08 3.07 3.40
CA GLN A 421 -1.06 2.23 3.06
C GLN A 421 -0.61 0.87 2.49
N GLY A 422 -1.33 -0.18 2.84
CA GLY A 422 -0.97 -1.57 2.50
C GLY A 422 0.25 -2.11 3.25
N GLY A 423 0.97 -1.28 4.03
CA GLY A 423 2.07 -1.67 4.88
C GLY A 423 1.64 -1.83 6.34
N GLN A 424 2.41 -2.64 7.08
CA GLN A 424 2.28 -2.80 8.52
C GLN A 424 3.66 -2.92 9.14
N TRP A 425 3.83 -2.38 10.36
CA TRP A 425 5.10 -2.38 11.09
C TRP A 425 4.85 -2.78 12.54
N LYS A 426 5.84 -3.40 13.17
CA LYS A 426 5.74 -3.74 14.60
C LYS A 426 5.65 -2.49 15.45
N GLN A 427 6.41 -1.44 15.11
CA GLN A 427 6.45 -0.18 15.82
C GLN A 427 6.10 0.98 14.88
N VAL A 428 5.11 1.78 15.23
CA VAL A 428 4.69 2.94 14.45
C VAL A 428 4.70 4.18 15.31
N PHE A 429 5.40 5.20 14.86
CA PHE A 429 5.45 6.53 15.47
C PHE A 429 4.56 7.45 14.62
N VAL A 430 3.46 7.92 15.16
CA VAL A 430 2.55 8.85 14.46
C VAL A 430 2.89 10.27 14.87
N ASP A 431 3.39 11.07 13.92
CA ASP A 431 3.72 12.47 14.16
C ASP A 431 2.51 13.38 13.94
N SER A 432 2.09 14.06 15.00
CA SER A 432 0.98 14.99 14.91
C SER A 432 1.40 16.28 14.22
N SER A 433 0.89 16.49 13.01
CA SER A 433 0.94 17.77 12.31
C SER A 433 -0.32 18.62 12.50
N PHE A 434 -1.26 18.14 13.34
CA PHE A 434 -2.58 18.76 13.56
C PHE A 434 -2.58 19.90 14.61
N ASN A 435 -1.43 20.20 15.20
CA ASN A 435 -1.30 21.09 16.36
C ASN A 435 -1.85 22.51 16.18
N LEU A 436 -2.32 22.87 14.99
CA LEU A 436 -2.83 24.20 14.68
C LEU A 436 -4.35 24.26 14.53
N LYS A 437 -5.05 23.13 14.47
CA LYS A 437 -6.51 23.08 14.34
C LYS A 437 -7.15 22.69 15.67
N ASP A 438 -8.14 23.45 16.11
CA ASP A 438 -8.99 23.09 17.26
C ASP A 438 -10.11 22.12 16.84
N GLU A 439 -10.41 22.05 15.55
CA GLU A 439 -11.37 21.15 14.93
C GLU A 439 -10.71 20.36 13.80
N LEU A 440 -11.10 19.08 13.66
CA LEU A 440 -10.62 18.18 12.63
C LEU A 440 -11.68 18.00 11.55
N GLU A 441 -11.23 17.78 10.32
CA GLU A 441 -12.06 17.41 9.20
C GLU A 441 -12.15 15.86 9.06
N LYS A 442 -13.08 15.36 8.26
CA LYS A 442 -13.25 13.93 7.98
C LYS A 442 -11.96 13.30 7.42
N GLU A 443 -11.23 14.03 6.58
CA GLU A 443 -9.94 13.60 6.05
C GLU A 443 -8.87 13.45 7.15
N ASP A 444 -8.85 14.33 8.14
CA ASP A 444 -7.94 14.24 9.29
C ASP A 444 -8.22 12.98 10.13
N LEU A 445 -9.50 12.63 10.33
CA LEU A 445 -9.88 11.40 11.03
C LEU A 445 -9.50 10.14 10.22
N ARG A 446 -9.71 10.14 8.90
CA ARG A 446 -9.26 9.05 8.01
C ARG A 446 -7.74 8.90 8.05
N TRP A 447 -7.03 10.03 8.08
CA TRP A 447 -5.58 10.04 8.21
C TRP A 447 -5.12 9.41 9.53
N LEU A 448 -5.71 9.82 10.65
CA LEU A 448 -5.42 9.25 11.98
C LEU A 448 -5.75 7.76 12.01
N TYR A 449 -6.91 7.36 11.51
CA TYR A 449 -7.30 5.95 11.42
C TYR A 449 -6.30 5.13 10.61
N THR A 450 -5.92 5.63 9.43
CA THR A 450 -4.95 4.95 8.58
C THR A 450 -3.59 4.84 9.27
N ALA A 451 -3.10 5.91 9.88
CA ALA A 451 -1.82 5.92 10.58
C ALA A 451 -1.79 4.94 11.78
N VAL A 452 -2.81 4.99 12.64
CA VAL A 452 -2.95 4.12 13.82
C VAL A 452 -2.99 2.64 13.43
N THR A 453 -3.73 2.30 12.37
CA THR A 453 -3.90 0.92 11.91
C THR A 453 -2.67 0.33 11.21
N ARG A 454 -1.59 1.11 11.05
CA ARG A 454 -0.29 0.59 10.55
C ARG A 454 0.48 -0.17 11.60
N ALA A 455 0.18 0.04 12.89
CA ALA A 455 0.88 -0.60 13.99
C ALA A 455 0.36 -2.04 14.22
N GLN A 456 1.31 -2.97 14.40
CA GLN A 456 1.02 -4.36 14.75
C GLN A 456 1.22 -4.66 16.25
N LYS A 457 2.27 -4.04 16.87
CA LYS A 457 2.64 -4.32 18.27
C LYS A 457 2.62 -3.08 19.14
N THR A 458 3.20 -1.96 18.65
CA THR A 458 3.34 -0.77 19.49
C THR A 458 3.07 0.49 18.65
N LEU A 459 2.22 1.34 19.20
CA LEU A 459 1.85 2.63 18.64
C LEU A 459 2.36 3.74 19.55
N TYR A 460 3.11 4.66 18.96
CA TYR A 460 3.64 5.84 19.65
C TYR A 460 3.02 7.11 19.07
N PHE A 461 2.46 7.95 19.95
CA PHE A 461 1.99 9.29 19.60
C PHE A 461 3.10 10.31 19.86
N VAL A 462 3.51 11.02 18.81
CA VAL A 462 4.61 12.00 18.81
C VAL A 462 4.07 13.38 18.55
N ASN A 463 4.46 14.38 19.34
CA ASN A 463 4.06 15.78 19.20
C ASN A 463 2.53 16.05 19.27
N PHE A 464 1.76 15.18 19.87
CA PHE A 464 0.32 15.40 20.07
C PHE A 464 0.06 16.36 21.25
N LYS A 465 -0.95 17.23 21.12
CA LYS A 465 -1.45 18.06 22.23
C LYS A 465 -2.15 17.17 23.28
N GLU A 466 -2.14 17.62 24.54
CA GLU A 466 -2.87 16.93 25.63
C GLU A 466 -4.36 16.77 25.37
N THR A 467 -4.97 17.67 24.59
CA THR A 467 -6.38 17.59 24.17
C THR A 467 -6.75 16.30 23.44
N PHE A 468 -5.77 15.57 22.90
CA PHE A 468 -6.00 14.26 22.26
C PHE A 468 -6.05 13.08 23.25
N PHE A 469 -5.74 13.29 24.54
CA PHE A 469 -5.65 12.19 25.52
C PHE A 469 -6.65 12.33 26.68
N GLY A 470 -7.42 13.42 26.73
CA GLY A 470 -8.36 13.70 27.81
C GLY A 470 -7.68 14.03 29.14
N THR A 471 -8.39 14.72 30.01
CA THR A 471 -8.03 14.79 31.43
C THR A 471 -8.61 13.59 32.15
N GLU A 472 -8.02 13.12 33.27
CA GLU A 472 -8.52 11.97 34.05
C GLU A 472 -10.03 12.01 34.36
N ASN A 473 -10.64 13.19 34.37
CA ASN A 473 -12.07 13.39 34.61
C ASN A 473 -12.95 13.10 33.39
N SER A 474 -12.48 13.34 32.15
CA SER A 474 -13.25 13.09 30.94
C SER A 474 -13.30 11.60 30.59
N LEU A 475 -12.35 10.80 31.07
CA LEU A 475 -12.32 9.34 30.90
C LEU A 475 -13.37 8.61 31.75
N ARG A 476 -13.92 9.24 32.80
CA ARG A 476 -15.01 8.69 33.61
C ARG A 476 -16.40 8.87 32.99
N GLU A 477 -16.61 9.95 32.21
CA GLU A 477 -17.90 10.22 31.55
C GLU A 477 -18.13 9.41 30.28
N ALA A 478 -17.06 8.92 29.60
CA ALA A 478 -17.16 8.10 28.40
C ALA A 478 -17.50 6.61 28.66
N LYS A 479 -17.71 6.22 29.91
CA LYS A 479 -18.06 4.85 30.31
C LYS A 479 -19.55 4.59 30.50
N PHE A 480 -20.44 5.54 30.12
CA PHE A 480 -21.88 5.34 30.17
C PHE A 480 -22.55 5.35 28.82
#